data_58ebbf28bafe3b3608102b0dfde95c9a
#
_entry.id   58ebbf28bafe3b3608102b0dfde95c9a
#
_cell.length_a   1.000
_cell.length_b   1.000
_cell.length_c   1.000
_cell.angle_alpha   90.00
_cell.angle_beta   90.00
_cell.angle_gamma   90.00
#
_symmetry.space_group_name_H-M   'P 1'
#
loop_
_entity.id
_entity.type
_entity.pdbx_description
1 polymer ?
#
loop_
_entity_poly.entity_id
_entity_poly.type
_entity_poly.pdbx_seq_one_letter_code
_entity_poly.pdbx_strand_id
1 'polypeptide(L)'
;DVYITFFDAEAYNKFRMNKEDRALLEQAEKANKKSEKKDSTDKEKKVEPLKLQLDNLNDRTMRITFQSSHLSDAVMNNEGTRLYYLAPHNGNMALWVRDFLEERTELKMQRIEARSFQLDKSGNTCYFIGQGGTLCQLNLNSASVKTIPFEAFTVTRPATTQEYNFEHIWRQTKEKLYDPGMNGADWDRLYTTYKRYLPHINNGYDFAEMASELLGELNVSHTGCRYHAPSASLPVAQLGILPDETYQGHGIKVAEVLSGGPLDVCKDIKAGSIITAIDGVKIEAGIDYYPMLAGKAGKATRLGIKGEKKEIVVRPISWGKQEELLYKRWVRRNEHMVDSLSGGRIAYVHIEAMDAASFHEFYKNLLSEKNRMRDAVIVDTRHNGGGWLHNDVCI
;
A
#
# COMPACT_ATOMS: atom_id res chain seq x y z
N ASP A 1 -12.28 -12.16 7.70
CA ASP A 1 -12.92 -12.96 8.74
C ASP A 1 -11.89 -13.72 9.57
N VAL A 2 -12.20 -14.01 10.84
CA VAL A 2 -11.38 -14.86 11.71
C VAL A 2 -12.12 -16.17 11.93
N TYR A 3 -11.39 -17.27 11.78
CA TYR A 3 -11.87 -18.62 12.03
C TYR A 3 -11.07 -19.23 13.17
N ILE A 4 -11.71 -20.07 13.98
CA ILE A 4 -11.05 -20.89 14.98
C ILE A 4 -11.26 -22.36 14.64
N THR A 5 -10.19 -23.15 14.74
CA THR A 5 -10.21 -24.60 14.57
C THR A 5 -9.77 -25.26 15.87
N PHE A 6 -10.56 -26.19 16.37
CA PHE A 6 -10.26 -26.93 17.58
C PHE A 6 -9.68 -28.30 17.26
N PHE A 7 -8.45 -28.54 17.68
CA PHE A 7 -7.77 -29.84 17.56
C PHE A 7 -8.22 -30.86 18.62
N ASP A 8 -9.09 -30.43 19.55
CA ASP A 8 -9.64 -31.24 20.60
C ASP A 8 -11.16 -31.04 20.65
N ALA A 9 -11.91 -32.15 20.64
CA ALA A 9 -13.38 -32.14 20.68
C ALA A 9 -13.94 -31.63 22.02
N GLU A 10 -13.25 -31.88 23.14
CA GLU A 10 -13.66 -31.40 24.44
C GLU A 10 -13.55 -29.88 24.54
N ALA A 11 -12.43 -29.33 24.06
CA ALA A 11 -12.22 -27.89 23.95
C ALA A 11 -13.27 -27.22 23.04
N TYR A 12 -13.62 -27.86 21.91
CA TYR A 12 -14.68 -27.39 21.03
C TYR A 12 -16.05 -27.34 21.73
N ASN A 13 -16.41 -28.41 22.42
CA ASN A 13 -17.67 -28.46 23.15
C ASN A 13 -17.72 -27.44 24.30
N LYS A 14 -16.62 -27.26 25.02
CA LYS A 14 -16.48 -26.26 26.09
C LYS A 14 -16.61 -24.83 25.55
N PHE A 15 -16.04 -24.55 24.38
CA PHE A 15 -16.14 -23.23 23.74
C PHE A 15 -17.58 -22.87 23.35
N ARG A 16 -18.39 -23.86 22.98
CA ARG A 16 -19.80 -23.69 22.58
C ARG A 16 -20.79 -23.63 23.75
N MET A 17 -20.35 -23.92 24.99
CA MET A 17 -21.19 -23.83 26.17
C MET A 17 -21.60 -22.37 26.43
N ASN A 18 -22.83 -22.17 26.84
CA ASN A 18 -23.27 -20.89 27.38
C ASN A 18 -22.54 -20.57 28.71
N LYS A 19 -22.67 -19.35 29.18
CA LYS A 19 -21.98 -18.85 30.38
C LYS A 19 -22.32 -19.67 31.62
N GLU A 20 -23.58 -20.08 31.79
CA GLU A 20 -24.07 -20.83 32.95
C GLU A 20 -23.51 -22.25 32.98
N ASP A 21 -23.60 -22.97 31.87
CA ASP A 21 -23.09 -24.35 31.76
C ASP A 21 -21.56 -24.38 31.93
N ARG A 22 -20.85 -23.38 31.41
CA ARG A 22 -19.39 -23.25 31.59
C ARG A 22 -19.04 -23.01 33.07
N ALA A 23 -19.79 -22.16 33.77
CA ALA A 23 -19.58 -21.90 35.19
C ALA A 23 -19.81 -23.14 36.05
N LEU A 24 -20.83 -23.94 35.72
CA LEU A 24 -21.09 -25.22 36.39
C LEU A 24 -19.95 -26.22 36.15
N LEU A 25 -19.46 -26.34 34.92
CA LEU A 25 -18.34 -27.21 34.60
C LEU A 25 -17.07 -26.80 35.37
N GLU A 26 -16.75 -25.49 35.41
CA GLU A 26 -15.61 -24.98 36.16
C GLU A 26 -15.71 -25.21 37.68
N GLN A 27 -16.94 -25.14 38.24
CA GLN A 27 -17.16 -25.48 39.63
C GLN A 27 -16.93 -26.97 39.89
N ALA A 28 -17.41 -27.85 39.02
CA ALA A 28 -17.19 -29.29 39.10
C ALA A 28 -15.69 -29.64 38.98
N GLU A 29 -14.96 -29.05 38.02
CA GLU A 29 -13.52 -29.21 37.86
C GLU A 29 -12.73 -28.75 39.10
N LYS A 30 -13.14 -27.64 39.73
CA LYS A 30 -12.51 -27.12 40.94
C LYS A 30 -12.78 -28.03 42.17
N ALA A 31 -13.99 -28.63 42.26
CA ALA A 31 -14.34 -29.58 43.31
C ALA A 31 -13.49 -30.86 43.19
N ASN A 32 -13.35 -31.40 41.98
CA ASN A 32 -12.55 -32.59 41.69
C ASN A 32 -11.06 -32.36 42.01
N LYS A 33 -10.49 -31.20 41.61
CA LYS A 33 -9.09 -30.82 41.90
C LYS A 33 -8.83 -30.63 43.40
N LYS A 34 -9.83 -30.28 44.21
CA LYS A 34 -9.71 -30.19 45.66
C LYS A 34 -9.68 -31.58 46.33
N SER A 35 -10.36 -32.58 45.78
CA SER A 35 -10.34 -33.97 46.26
C SER A 35 -8.99 -34.65 45.94
N GLU A 36 -8.38 -34.36 44.81
CA GLU A 36 -7.08 -34.92 44.40
C GLU A 36 -5.86 -34.31 45.11
N LYS A 37 -5.94 -33.06 45.60
CA LYS A 37 -4.83 -32.38 46.30
C LYS A 37 -4.58 -32.91 47.72
N LYS A 38 -5.35 -33.86 48.24
CA LYS A 38 -5.10 -34.46 49.56
C LYS A 38 -4.01 -35.54 49.56
N ASP A 39 -3.49 -35.96 48.39
CA ASP A 39 -2.60 -37.12 48.28
C ASP A 39 -1.34 -36.94 47.40
N SER A 40 -0.84 -35.72 47.16
CA SER A 40 0.42 -35.59 46.39
C SER A 40 1.36 -34.51 46.90
N THR A 41 2.45 -34.93 47.46
CA THR A 41 3.75 -34.25 47.59
C THR A 41 4.27 -33.81 46.21
N ASP A 42 4.86 -32.61 46.14
CA ASP A 42 5.47 -31.94 44.99
C ASP A 42 6.12 -32.91 43.97
N LYS A 43 5.45 -33.16 42.86
CA LYS A 43 6.08 -33.69 41.66
C LYS A 43 5.98 -32.62 40.59
N GLU A 44 7.14 -32.27 40.02
CA GLU A 44 7.23 -31.44 38.80
C GLU A 44 6.12 -31.87 37.80
N LYS A 45 5.28 -30.91 37.40
CA LYS A 45 4.22 -31.18 36.41
C LYS A 45 4.92 -31.51 35.07
N LYS A 46 4.99 -32.78 34.76
CA LYS A 46 5.35 -33.24 33.42
C LYS A 46 4.30 -32.68 32.44
N VAL A 47 4.77 -31.87 31.50
CA VAL A 47 3.91 -31.37 30.40
C VAL A 47 3.56 -32.57 29.52
N GLU A 48 2.26 -32.94 29.51
CA GLU A 48 1.79 -34.00 28.64
C GLU A 48 1.80 -33.49 27.18
N PRO A 49 2.19 -34.34 26.21
CA PRO A 49 2.15 -33.95 24.82
C PRO A 49 0.71 -33.73 24.34
N LEU A 50 0.51 -32.69 23.55
CA LEU A 50 -0.79 -32.38 22.95
C LEU A 50 -1.26 -33.54 22.05
N LYS A 51 -2.46 -34.04 22.30
CA LYS A 51 -3.11 -35.03 21.45
C LYS A 51 -3.96 -34.28 20.40
N LEU A 52 -3.52 -34.28 19.17
CA LEU A 52 -4.22 -33.63 18.07
C LEU A 52 -5.22 -34.63 17.45
N GLN A 53 -6.52 -34.28 17.52
CA GLN A 53 -7.58 -35.00 16.83
C GLN A 53 -7.78 -34.37 15.44
N LEU A 54 -7.20 -34.98 14.41
CA LEU A 54 -7.20 -34.40 13.05
C LEU A 54 -8.44 -34.83 12.24
N ASP A 55 -9.14 -35.87 12.66
CA ASP A 55 -10.36 -36.30 11.99
C ASP A 55 -11.49 -35.27 12.15
N ASN A 56 -12.23 -35.02 11.08
CA ASN A 56 -13.39 -34.14 11.05
C ASN A 56 -13.09 -32.71 11.54
N LEU A 57 -11.93 -32.16 11.23
CA LEU A 57 -11.53 -30.78 11.60
C LEU A 57 -12.51 -29.73 11.08
N ASN A 58 -13.12 -29.95 9.91
CA ASN A 58 -14.09 -29.02 9.35
C ASN A 58 -15.31 -28.83 10.26
N ASP A 59 -15.76 -29.87 10.95
CA ASP A 59 -16.87 -29.82 11.88
C ASP A 59 -16.54 -29.07 13.17
N ARG A 60 -15.26 -28.89 13.46
CA ARG A 60 -14.70 -28.14 14.57
C ARG A 60 -14.02 -26.84 14.18
N THR A 61 -14.29 -26.38 12.96
CA THR A 61 -13.86 -25.08 12.46
C THR A 61 -15.06 -24.15 12.38
N MET A 62 -14.98 -23.00 13.00
CA MET A 62 -16.08 -22.04 12.98
C MET A 62 -15.59 -20.61 12.81
N ARG A 63 -16.39 -19.79 12.14
CA ARG A 63 -16.17 -18.36 12.04
C ARG A 63 -16.52 -17.70 13.36
N ILE A 64 -15.63 -16.85 13.88
CA ILE A 64 -15.80 -16.17 15.17
C ILE A 64 -16.00 -14.66 15.05
N THR A 65 -15.97 -14.12 13.82
CA THR A 65 -16.36 -12.73 13.50
C THR A 65 -17.74 -12.69 12.87
N PHE A 66 -18.58 -11.71 13.26
CA PHE A 66 -19.96 -11.63 12.78
C PHE A 66 -20.11 -10.78 11.54
N GLN A 67 -19.37 -9.68 11.45
CA GLN A 67 -19.42 -8.77 10.31
C GLN A 67 -18.34 -9.14 9.29
N SER A 68 -18.72 -9.20 8.03
CA SER A 68 -17.76 -9.24 6.93
C SER A 68 -17.18 -7.85 6.71
N SER A 69 -15.91 -7.68 7.02
CA SER A 69 -15.21 -6.43 6.83
C SER A 69 -13.73 -6.71 6.56
N HIS A 70 -13.01 -5.71 6.09
CA HIS A 70 -11.56 -5.80 5.94
C HIS A 70 -10.90 -5.79 7.32
N LEU A 71 -10.53 -6.97 7.82
CA LEU A 71 -9.77 -7.12 9.07
C LEU A 71 -8.29 -6.95 8.78
N SER A 72 -7.60 -6.15 9.58
CA SER A 72 -6.14 -5.99 9.44
C SER A 72 -5.35 -6.87 10.42
N ASP A 73 -5.89 -7.12 11.60
CA ASP A 73 -5.23 -7.97 12.61
C ASP A 73 -6.24 -8.47 13.67
N ALA A 74 -5.92 -9.57 14.35
CA ALA A 74 -6.76 -10.13 15.40
C ALA A 74 -5.93 -10.94 16.40
N VAL A 75 -6.25 -10.82 17.68
CA VAL A 75 -5.65 -11.60 18.77
C VAL A 75 -6.71 -12.08 19.75
N MET A 76 -6.52 -13.29 20.27
CA MET A 76 -7.40 -13.89 21.27
C MET A 76 -6.73 -13.88 22.63
N ASN A 77 -7.48 -13.59 23.70
CA ASN A 77 -6.94 -13.71 25.06
C ASN A 77 -6.58 -15.15 25.41
N ASN A 78 -5.76 -15.32 26.46
CA ASN A 78 -5.25 -16.64 26.84
C ASN A 78 -6.35 -17.64 27.25
N GLU A 79 -7.47 -17.15 27.78
CA GLU A 79 -8.60 -17.97 28.17
C GLU A 79 -9.48 -18.41 26.98
N GLY A 80 -9.22 -17.87 25.76
CA GLY A 80 -10.06 -18.14 24.60
C GLY A 80 -11.49 -17.59 24.71
N THR A 81 -11.71 -16.58 25.56
CA THR A 81 -13.03 -16.01 25.83
C THR A 81 -13.29 -14.70 25.13
N ARG A 82 -12.22 -14.00 24.67
CA ARG A 82 -12.31 -12.70 23.98
C ARG A 82 -11.41 -12.63 22.78
N LEU A 83 -11.98 -12.17 21.66
CA LEU A 83 -11.25 -11.82 20.44
C LEU A 83 -11.17 -10.29 20.34
N TYR A 84 -9.96 -9.77 20.25
CA TYR A 84 -9.69 -8.38 19.91
C TYR A 84 -9.28 -8.29 18.45
N TYR A 85 -9.90 -7.41 17.68
CA TYR A 85 -9.61 -7.32 16.24
C TYR A 85 -9.75 -5.90 15.71
N LEU A 86 -9.02 -5.63 14.65
CA LEU A 86 -9.02 -4.34 13.93
C LEU A 86 -9.92 -4.44 12.71
N ALA A 87 -10.95 -3.61 12.68
CA ALA A 87 -11.87 -3.50 11.55
C ALA A 87 -12.32 -2.06 11.32
N PRO A 88 -12.68 -1.67 10.07
CA PRO A 88 -13.15 -0.33 9.79
C PRO A 88 -14.42 0.06 10.55
N HIS A 89 -14.45 1.32 10.99
CA HIS A 89 -15.62 1.97 11.55
C HIS A 89 -15.62 3.45 11.17
N ASN A 90 -16.68 3.92 10.51
CA ASN A 90 -16.83 5.32 10.07
C ASN A 90 -15.60 5.87 9.33
N GLY A 91 -15.04 5.08 8.41
CA GLY A 91 -13.89 5.48 7.58
C GLY A 91 -12.52 5.40 8.28
N ASN A 92 -12.47 5.00 9.55
CA ASN A 92 -11.23 4.78 10.30
C ASN A 92 -11.07 3.33 10.70
N MET A 93 -9.85 2.88 10.94
CA MET A 93 -9.61 1.60 11.59
C MET A 93 -9.95 1.72 13.08
N ALA A 94 -10.68 0.76 13.61
CA ALA A 94 -11.17 0.73 14.98
C ALA A 94 -10.83 -0.59 15.67
N LEU A 95 -10.71 -0.56 17.01
CA LEU A 95 -10.54 -1.76 17.82
C LEU A 95 -11.89 -2.26 18.31
N TRP A 96 -12.18 -3.49 17.97
CA TRP A 96 -13.36 -4.22 18.39
C TRP A 96 -12.98 -5.34 19.35
N VAL A 97 -13.91 -5.68 20.24
CA VAL A 97 -13.80 -6.85 21.10
C VAL A 97 -15.06 -7.71 20.97
N ARG A 98 -14.88 -8.98 20.72
CA ARG A 98 -15.94 -10.00 20.80
C ARG A 98 -15.74 -10.78 22.08
N ASP A 99 -16.69 -10.71 23.00
CA ASP A 99 -16.78 -11.53 24.17
C ASP A 99 -17.67 -12.74 23.84
N PHE A 100 -17.12 -13.95 23.92
CA PHE A 100 -17.83 -15.18 23.56
C PHE A 100 -18.74 -15.66 24.67
N LEU A 101 -18.47 -15.30 25.94
CA LEU A 101 -19.30 -15.69 27.08
C LEU A 101 -20.56 -14.82 27.19
N GLU A 102 -20.42 -13.53 26.92
CA GLU A 102 -21.53 -12.57 26.92
C GLU A 102 -22.21 -12.47 25.54
N GLU A 103 -21.70 -13.19 24.52
CA GLU A 103 -22.15 -13.18 23.14
C GLU A 103 -22.26 -11.76 22.56
N ARG A 104 -21.40 -10.84 23.02
CA ARG A 104 -21.45 -9.41 22.70
C ARG A 104 -20.23 -8.96 21.94
N THR A 105 -20.47 -8.09 20.93
CA THR A 105 -19.41 -7.38 20.22
C THR A 105 -19.47 -5.90 20.55
N GLU A 106 -18.35 -5.32 20.95
CA GLU A 106 -18.25 -3.92 21.35
C GLU A 106 -17.18 -3.19 20.57
N LEU A 107 -17.45 -1.93 20.28
CA LEU A 107 -16.44 -0.98 19.78
C LEU A 107 -15.62 -0.48 20.98
N LYS A 108 -14.37 -0.92 21.08
CA LYS A 108 -13.49 -0.57 22.21
C LYS A 108 -12.79 0.77 21.99
N MET A 109 -12.37 1.04 20.74
CA MET A 109 -11.76 2.33 20.33
C MET A 109 -12.24 2.68 18.92
N GLN A 110 -12.73 3.91 18.74
CA GLN A 110 -13.26 4.38 17.45
C GLN A 110 -12.18 4.61 16.39
N ARG A 111 -10.96 4.89 16.81
CA ARG A 111 -9.82 5.14 15.92
C ARG A 111 -8.55 4.60 16.55
N ILE A 112 -7.87 3.76 15.81
CA ILE A 112 -6.54 3.24 16.16
C ILE A 112 -5.77 2.95 14.87
N GLU A 113 -4.57 3.48 14.78
CA GLU A 113 -3.63 3.13 13.72
C GLU A 113 -2.67 2.09 14.31
N ALA A 114 -2.94 0.83 14.03
CA ALA A 114 -2.21 -0.27 14.63
C ALA A 114 -2.01 -1.41 13.64
N ARG A 115 -0.88 -2.08 13.78
CA ARG A 115 -0.53 -3.32 13.06
C ARG A 115 0.37 -4.18 13.94
N SER A 116 0.43 -5.48 13.64
CA SER A 116 1.25 -6.46 14.37
C SER A 116 0.87 -6.55 15.85
N PHE A 117 -0.39 -6.89 16.11
CA PHE A 117 -0.89 -7.09 17.46
C PHE A 117 -0.26 -8.30 18.12
N GLN A 118 0.36 -8.10 19.29
CA GLN A 118 0.92 -9.17 20.12
C GLN A 118 0.51 -8.98 21.56
N LEU A 119 -0.09 -10.04 22.14
CA LEU A 119 -0.43 -10.05 23.56
C LEU A 119 0.80 -10.35 24.42
N ASP A 120 0.83 -9.75 25.59
CA ASP A 120 1.73 -10.16 26.64
C ASP A 120 1.33 -11.54 27.24
N LYS A 121 2.19 -12.11 28.08
CA LYS A 121 1.89 -13.41 28.72
C LYS A 121 0.63 -13.39 29.61
N SER A 122 0.24 -12.23 30.11
CA SER A 122 -0.95 -12.10 30.96
C SER A 122 -2.25 -12.01 30.16
N GLY A 123 -2.19 -11.68 28.85
CA GLY A 123 -3.35 -11.45 28.01
C GLY A 123 -4.08 -10.14 28.28
N ASN A 124 -3.51 -9.23 29.10
CA ASN A 124 -4.13 -7.96 29.48
C ASN A 124 -3.57 -6.77 28.71
N THR A 125 -2.39 -6.95 28.14
CA THR A 125 -1.67 -5.91 27.42
C THR A 125 -1.37 -6.37 26.00
N CYS A 126 -1.64 -5.51 25.03
CA CYS A 126 -1.30 -5.73 23.64
C CYS A 126 -0.20 -4.75 23.23
N TYR A 127 0.84 -5.23 22.57
CA TYR A 127 1.87 -4.42 21.91
C TYR A 127 1.56 -4.36 20.41
N PHE A 128 1.80 -3.19 19.83
CA PHE A 128 1.56 -2.99 18.40
C PHE A 128 2.44 -1.88 17.83
N ILE A 129 2.56 -1.86 16.52
CA ILE A 129 3.22 -0.78 15.79
C ILE A 129 2.15 0.25 15.38
N GLY A 130 2.27 1.47 15.91
CA GLY A 130 1.40 2.59 15.62
C GLY A 130 1.85 3.42 14.42
N GLN A 131 1.25 4.60 14.30
CA GLN A 131 1.55 5.56 13.24
C GLN A 131 3.05 5.92 13.22
N GLY A 132 3.62 6.02 12.02
CA GLY A 132 5.04 6.36 11.85
C GLY A 132 6.02 5.29 12.35
N GLY A 133 5.56 4.06 12.65
CA GLY A 133 6.42 2.98 13.14
C GLY A 133 6.68 3.03 14.65
N THR A 134 5.91 3.81 15.41
CA THR A 134 6.06 3.91 16.87
C THR A 134 5.65 2.61 17.56
N LEU A 135 6.43 2.16 18.53
CA LEU A 135 6.06 1.03 19.38
C LEU A 135 5.06 1.50 20.45
N CYS A 136 3.93 0.83 20.53
CA CYS A 136 2.85 1.18 21.44
C CYS A 136 2.43 0.00 22.32
N GLN A 137 1.93 0.32 23.50
CA GLN A 137 1.31 -0.60 24.45
C GLN A 137 -0.14 -0.19 24.65
N LEU A 138 -1.05 -1.15 24.53
CA LEU A 138 -2.49 -0.97 24.75
C LEU A 138 -2.90 -1.83 25.95
N ASN A 139 -3.45 -1.20 26.98
CA ASN A 139 -4.15 -1.92 28.05
C ASN A 139 -5.55 -2.30 27.56
N LEU A 140 -5.84 -3.59 27.46
CA LEU A 140 -7.08 -4.10 26.88
C LEU A 140 -8.31 -3.84 27.76
N ASN A 141 -8.13 -3.70 29.07
CA ASN A 141 -9.23 -3.42 30.01
C ASN A 141 -9.65 -1.94 29.94
N SER A 142 -8.70 -1.02 30.03
CA SER A 142 -8.96 0.42 30.05
C SER A 142 -9.01 1.05 28.66
N ALA A 143 -8.60 0.35 27.61
CA ALA A 143 -8.38 0.86 26.25
C ALA A 143 -7.41 2.05 26.19
N SER A 144 -6.47 2.15 27.14
CA SER A 144 -5.47 3.20 27.15
C SER A 144 -4.23 2.80 26.35
N VAL A 145 -3.78 3.70 25.47
CA VAL A 145 -2.59 3.52 24.64
C VAL A 145 -1.44 4.32 25.22
N LYS A 146 -0.28 3.71 25.32
CA LYS A 146 0.98 4.36 25.73
C LYS A 146 2.06 4.08 24.69
N THR A 147 2.75 5.12 24.23
CA THR A 147 3.93 4.97 23.38
C THR A 147 5.12 4.52 24.21
N ILE A 148 5.89 3.56 23.70
CA ILE A 148 7.14 3.08 24.27
C ILE A 148 8.27 3.77 23.51
N PRO A 149 8.95 4.77 24.08
CA PRO A 149 10.05 5.43 23.41
C PRO A 149 11.25 4.50 23.34
N PHE A 150 11.93 4.49 22.20
CA PHE A 150 13.22 3.85 22.03
C PHE A 150 14.05 4.64 21.02
N GLU A 151 15.35 4.54 21.15
CA GLU A 151 16.32 5.08 20.19
C GLU A 151 17.13 3.92 19.63
N ALA A 152 17.34 3.91 18.33
CA ALA A 152 18.16 2.93 17.65
C ALA A 152 19.11 3.65 16.69
N PHE A 153 20.39 3.29 16.77
CA PHE A 153 21.43 3.80 15.90
C PHE A 153 21.88 2.72 14.93
N THR A 154 21.91 3.04 13.65
CA THR A 154 22.44 2.16 12.62
C THR A 154 23.61 2.84 11.94
N VAL A 155 24.74 2.16 11.88
CA VAL A 155 25.90 2.59 11.12
C VAL A 155 25.81 1.95 9.74
N THR A 156 25.61 2.77 8.70
CA THR A 156 25.58 2.31 7.32
C THR A 156 26.92 2.58 6.64
N ARG A 157 27.40 1.59 5.90
CA ARG A 157 28.58 1.73 5.01
C ARG A 157 28.08 1.47 3.59
N PRO A 158 27.77 2.52 2.81
CA PRO A 158 27.06 2.37 1.54
C PRO A 158 27.70 1.34 0.59
N ALA A 159 29.00 1.41 0.36
CA ALA A 159 29.69 0.49 -0.56
C ALA A 159 29.59 -0.98 -0.09
N THR A 160 29.88 -1.26 1.19
CA THR A 160 29.75 -2.61 1.75
C THR A 160 28.32 -3.10 1.76
N THR A 161 27.37 -2.20 2.00
CA THR A 161 25.94 -2.52 1.98
C THR A 161 25.47 -2.88 0.57
N GLN A 162 25.91 -2.15 -0.45
CA GLN A 162 25.59 -2.46 -1.84
C GLN A 162 26.18 -3.80 -2.29
N GLU A 163 27.42 -4.09 -1.95
CA GLU A 163 28.05 -5.38 -2.23
C GLU A 163 27.28 -6.53 -1.55
N TYR A 164 26.96 -6.39 -0.26
CA TYR A 164 26.17 -7.38 0.46
C TYR A 164 24.78 -7.57 -0.17
N ASN A 165 24.08 -6.49 -0.51
CA ASN A 165 22.76 -6.55 -1.12
C ASN A 165 22.81 -7.24 -2.49
N PHE A 166 23.81 -6.96 -3.30
CA PHE A 166 24.00 -7.61 -4.59
C PHE A 166 24.21 -9.13 -4.43
N GLU A 167 25.11 -9.54 -3.53
CA GLU A 167 25.32 -10.96 -3.23
C GLU A 167 24.06 -11.62 -2.67
N HIS A 168 23.32 -10.91 -1.83
CA HIS A 168 22.07 -11.39 -1.26
C HIS A 168 21.01 -11.61 -2.33
N ILE A 169 20.82 -10.65 -3.24
CA ILE A 169 19.90 -10.78 -4.38
C ILE A 169 20.26 -11.99 -5.23
N TRP A 170 21.53 -12.11 -5.63
CA TRP A 170 21.98 -13.21 -6.45
C TRP A 170 21.75 -14.58 -5.78
N ARG A 171 22.14 -14.74 -4.53
CA ARG A 171 21.99 -15.99 -3.77
C ARG A 171 20.53 -16.34 -3.52
N GLN A 172 19.70 -15.38 -3.05
CA GLN A 172 18.31 -15.64 -2.76
C GLN A 172 17.52 -15.97 -4.03
N THR A 173 17.86 -15.37 -5.14
CA THR A 173 17.25 -15.70 -6.43
C THR A 173 17.60 -17.13 -6.83
N LYS A 174 18.88 -17.53 -6.71
CA LYS A 174 19.34 -18.89 -7.00
C LYS A 174 18.67 -19.96 -6.13
N GLU A 175 18.41 -19.63 -4.85
CA GLU A 175 17.78 -20.55 -3.89
C GLU A 175 16.26 -20.65 -4.05
N LYS A 176 15.60 -19.58 -4.48
CA LYS A 176 14.12 -19.45 -4.39
C LYS A 176 13.42 -19.44 -5.73
N LEU A 177 14.12 -19.27 -6.85
CA LEU A 177 13.47 -19.31 -8.14
C LEU A 177 12.81 -20.69 -8.34
N TYR A 178 11.60 -20.70 -8.88
CA TYR A 178 10.81 -21.91 -9.12
C TYR A 178 11.50 -22.89 -10.06
N ASP A 179 12.33 -22.38 -11.01
CA ASP A 179 13.15 -23.18 -11.92
C ASP A 179 14.61 -23.21 -11.43
N PRO A 180 15.11 -24.38 -10.96
CA PRO A 180 16.51 -24.56 -10.58
C PRO A 180 17.49 -24.30 -11.72
N GLY A 181 17.06 -24.45 -12.97
CA GLY A 181 17.82 -24.14 -14.18
C GLY A 181 17.89 -22.66 -14.52
N MET A 182 17.34 -21.77 -13.69
CA MET A 182 17.35 -20.31 -13.86
C MET A 182 16.79 -19.87 -15.22
N ASN A 183 15.78 -20.57 -15.75
CA ASN A 183 15.23 -20.38 -17.09
C ASN A 183 16.29 -20.40 -18.20
N GLY A 184 17.37 -21.15 -18.00
CA GLY A 184 18.49 -21.25 -18.94
C GLY A 184 19.51 -20.11 -18.86
N ALA A 185 19.36 -19.18 -17.94
CA ALA A 185 20.34 -18.10 -17.70
C ALA A 185 21.58 -18.65 -16.99
N ASP A 186 22.76 -18.29 -17.48
CA ASP A 186 24.05 -18.58 -16.80
C ASP A 186 24.22 -17.63 -15.62
N TRP A 187 23.57 -18.00 -14.49
CA TRP A 187 23.42 -17.14 -13.33
C TRP A 187 24.75 -16.79 -12.64
N ASP A 188 25.72 -17.71 -12.67
CA ASP A 188 27.06 -17.50 -12.11
C ASP A 188 27.91 -16.56 -12.99
N ARG A 189 27.78 -16.66 -14.31
CA ARG A 189 28.40 -15.70 -15.26
C ARG A 189 27.77 -14.30 -15.08
N LEU A 190 26.46 -14.22 -14.95
CA LEU A 190 25.75 -12.94 -14.74
C LEU A 190 26.19 -12.27 -13.43
N TYR A 191 26.38 -13.03 -12.35
CA TYR A 191 26.97 -12.50 -11.12
C TYR A 191 28.30 -11.79 -11.37
N THR A 192 29.22 -12.45 -12.07
CA THR A 192 30.53 -11.88 -12.38
C THR A 192 30.41 -10.65 -13.29
N THR A 193 29.52 -10.70 -14.26
CA THR A 193 29.28 -9.63 -15.21
C THR A 193 28.75 -8.37 -14.54
N TYR A 194 27.77 -8.50 -13.64
CA TYR A 194 27.15 -7.34 -12.99
C TYR A 194 27.95 -6.84 -11.79
N LYS A 195 28.65 -7.71 -11.05
CA LYS A 195 29.49 -7.32 -9.90
C LYS A 195 30.53 -6.24 -10.25
N ARG A 196 31.05 -6.23 -11.48
CA ARG A 196 32.02 -5.22 -11.93
C ARG A 196 31.49 -3.78 -11.94
N TYR A 197 30.19 -3.58 -11.96
CA TYR A 197 29.58 -2.25 -11.94
C TYR A 197 29.48 -1.64 -10.55
N LEU A 198 29.48 -2.47 -9.47
CA LEU A 198 29.33 -2.01 -8.09
C LEU A 198 30.27 -0.87 -7.69
N PRO A 199 31.56 -0.87 -8.05
CA PRO A 199 32.47 0.23 -7.69
C PRO A 199 32.09 1.58 -8.31
N HIS A 200 31.27 1.58 -9.36
CA HIS A 200 30.84 2.77 -10.10
C HIS A 200 29.48 3.29 -9.64
N ILE A 201 28.77 2.56 -8.79
CA ILE A 201 27.45 2.90 -8.27
C ILE A 201 27.62 3.63 -6.95
N ASN A 202 27.07 4.83 -6.84
CA ASN A 202 27.17 5.67 -5.66
C ASN A 202 25.81 6.07 -5.03
N ASN A 203 24.69 5.60 -5.60
CA ASN A 203 23.36 5.91 -5.14
C ASN A 203 22.41 4.69 -5.25
N GLY A 204 21.28 4.76 -4.57
CA GLY A 204 20.32 3.66 -4.53
C GLY A 204 19.51 3.48 -5.82
N TYR A 205 19.37 4.53 -6.65
CA TYR A 205 18.64 4.43 -7.91
C TYR A 205 19.42 3.61 -8.94
N ASP A 206 20.70 3.93 -9.15
CA ASP A 206 21.58 3.19 -10.07
C ASP A 206 21.77 1.75 -9.60
N PHE A 207 21.81 1.52 -8.28
CA PHE A 207 21.84 0.16 -7.74
C PHE A 207 20.56 -0.61 -8.07
N ALA A 208 19.40 0.01 -7.92
CA ALA A 208 18.12 -0.64 -8.22
C ALA A 208 17.96 -0.92 -9.71
N GLU A 209 18.44 -0.03 -10.57
CA GLU A 209 18.46 -0.23 -12.03
C GLU A 209 19.33 -1.42 -12.41
N MET A 210 20.59 -1.44 -11.97
CA MET A 210 21.50 -2.56 -12.21
C MET A 210 20.93 -3.90 -11.67
N ALA A 211 20.34 -3.89 -10.49
CA ALA A 211 19.73 -5.09 -9.92
C ALA A 211 18.49 -5.54 -10.72
N SER A 212 17.71 -4.59 -11.26
CA SER A 212 16.57 -4.89 -12.12
C SER A 212 17.01 -5.48 -13.46
N GLU A 213 18.08 -4.95 -14.06
CA GLU A 213 18.67 -5.53 -15.28
C GLU A 213 19.14 -6.96 -15.03
N LEU A 214 19.91 -7.20 -13.95
CA LEU A 214 20.33 -8.57 -13.57
C LEU A 214 19.14 -9.51 -13.43
N LEU A 215 18.07 -9.11 -12.75
CA LEU A 215 16.89 -9.92 -12.56
C LEU A 215 16.09 -10.10 -13.86
N GLY A 216 16.15 -9.14 -14.78
CA GLY A 216 15.55 -9.22 -16.11
C GLY A 216 16.13 -10.31 -16.99
N GLU A 217 17.41 -10.67 -16.80
CA GLU A 217 18.06 -11.77 -17.54
C GLU A 217 17.39 -13.15 -17.32
N LEU A 218 16.62 -13.28 -16.24
CA LEU A 218 15.85 -14.51 -15.95
C LEU A 218 14.63 -14.68 -16.86
N ASN A 219 14.21 -13.61 -17.56
CA ASN A 219 13.02 -13.61 -18.41
C ASN A 219 11.77 -14.16 -17.71
N VAL A 220 11.54 -13.75 -16.46
CA VAL A 220 10.36 -14.10 -15.67
C VAL A 220 9.57 -12.85 -15.29
N SER A 221 8.26 -13.03 -15.13
CA SER A 221 7.37 -11.95 -14.70
C SER A 221 7.61 -11.57 -13.24
N HIS A 222 7.35 -10.30 -12.91
CA HIS A 222 7.42 -9.75 -11.55
C HIS A 222 8.79 -9.81 -10.87
N THR A 223 9.86 -9.74 -11.65
CA THR A 223 11.22 -9.53 -11.15
C THR A 223 11.64 -8.08 -11.30
N GLY A 224 12.41 -7.58 -10.35
CA GLY A 224 12.92 -6.21 -10.38
C GLY A 224 13.34 -5.73 -9.00
N CYS A 225 13.99 -4.59 -8.97
CA CYS A 225 14.41 -3.89 -7.76
C CYS A 225 13.94 -2.44 -7.82
N ARG A 226 13.53 -1.89 -6.68
CA ARG A 226 13.13 -0.48 -6.58
C ARG A 226 13.81 0.15 -5.38
N TYR A 227 14.27 1.37 -5.56
CA TYR A 227 14.79 2.18 -4.48
C TYR A 227 13.76 3.23 -4.06
N HIS A 228 13.50 3.30 -2.78
CA HIS A 228 12.70 4.35 -2.18
C HIS A 228 13.60 5.23 -1.32
N ALA A 229 13.92 6.42 -1.81
CA ALA A 229 14.67 7.38 -1.01
C ALA A 229 13.92 7.73 0.28
N PRO A 230 14.62 7.91 1.41
CA PRO A 230 14.01 8.46 2.61
C PRO A 230 13.36 9.81 2.29
N SER A 231 12.10 10.01 2.67
CA SER A 231 11.37 11.26 2.46
C SER A 231 11.93 12.35 3.39
N ALA A 232 13.05 12.94 3.00
CA ALA A 232 13.68 14.03 3.76
C ALA A 232 13.22 15.43 3.31
N SER A 233 12.55 15.55 2.15
CA SER A 233 12.11 16.82 1.58
C SER A 233 10.58 16.89 1.46
N LEU A 234 10.06 18.10 1.57
CA LEU A 234 8.65 18.36 1.27
C LEU A 234 8.41 18.09 -0.23
N PRO A 235 7.35 17.34 -0.59
CA PRO A 235 7.05 17.08 -1.98
C PRO A 235 6.80 18.37 -2.74
N VAL A 236 7.34 18.47 -3.95
CA VAL A 236 7.17 19.63 -4.82
C VAL A 236 5.78 19.57 -5.47
N ALA A 237 5.03 20.64 -5.31
CA ALA A 237 3.73 20.78 -5.95
C ALA A 237 3.85 21.19 -7.42
N GLN A 238 2.78 20.96 -8.18
CA GLN A 238 2.72 21.19 -9.62
C GLN A 238 1.64 22.22 -9.95
N LEU A 239 1.89 23.03 -10.97
CA LEU A 239 0.94 24.07 -11.41
C LEU A 239 -0.07 23.59 -12.46
N GLY A 240 0.02 22.35 -12.93
CA GLY A 240 -0.84 21.84 -14.00
C GLY A 240 -0.53 22.46 -15.35
N ILE A 241 0.75 22.71 -15.63
CA ILE A 241 1.25 23.25 -16.90
C ILE A 241 2.40 22.43 -17.46
N LEU A 242 2.66 22.59 -18.74
CA LEU A 242 3.95 22.27 -19.36
C LEU A 242 4.70 23.58 -19.53
N PRO A 243 5.91 23.74 -18.95
CA PRO A 243 6.75 24.89 -19.19
C PRO A 243 7.38 24.84 -20.60
N ASP A 244 7.67 25.97 -21.17
CA ASP A 244 8.50 26.10 -22.38
C ASP A 244 9.97 25.99 -21.97
N GLU A 245 10.56 24.82 -22.12
CA GLU A 245 11.95 24.53 -21.74
C GLU A 245 12.97 25.30 -22.54
N THR A 246 12.58 25.88 -23.69
CA THR A 246 13.48 26.71 -24.53
C THR A 246 13.55 28.17 -24.06
N TYR A 247 12.64 28.57 -23.14
CA TYR A 247 12.56 29.92 -22.63
C TYR A 247 13.68 30.21 -21.61
N GLN A 248 14.51 31.22 -21.90
CA GLN A 248 15.66 31.62 -21.07
C GLN A 248 15.45 32.95 -20.31
N GLY A 249 14.23 33.49 -20.34
CA GLY A 249 13.92 34.77 -19.67
C GLY A 249 13.50 34.59 -18.20
N HIS A 250 13.17 35.73 -17.59
CA HIS A 250 12.62 35.74 -16.22
C HIS A 250 11.22 35.13 -16.16
N GLY A 251 10.98 34.26 -15.20
CA GLY A 251 9.70 33.57 -15.00
C GLY A 251 9.59 32.23 -15.70
N ILE A 252 8.40 31.63 -15.59
CA ILE A 252 8.03 30.36 -16.23
C ILE A 252 7.13 30.68 -17.41
N LYS A 253 7.61 30.47 -18.64
CA LYS A 253 6.74 30.58 -19.81
C LYS A 253 5.94 29.31 -19.98
N VAL A 254 4.62 29.46 -20.09
CA VAL A 254 3.68 28.34 -20.23
C VAL A 254 3.67 27.90 -21.69
N ALA A 255 4.04 26.65 -21.98
CA ALA A 255 3.86 26.04 -23.29
C ALA A 255 2.43 25.52 -23.45
N GLU A 256 1.88 24.91 -22.40
CA GLU A 256 0.52 24.38 -22.41
C GLU A 256 -0.06 24.38 -21.00
N VAL A 257 -1.37 24.67 -20.87
CA VAL A 257 -2.13 24.49 -19.63
C VAL A 257 -2.83 23.14 -19.72
N LEU A 258 -2.61 22.27 -18.70
CA LEU A 258 -3.22 20.94 -18.68
C LEU A 258 -4.69 21.05 -18.30
N SER A 259 -5.55 20.52 -19.14
CA SER A 259 -7.00 20.49 -18.89
C SER A 259 -7.36 19.73 -17.62
N GLY A 260 -8.18 20.34 -16.77
CA GLY A 260 -8.51 19.87 -15.42
C GLY A 260 -7.46 20.21 -14.36
N GLY A 261 -6.41 20.92 -14.72
CA GLY A 261 -5.39 21.44 -13.80
C GLY A 261 -5.82 22.71 -13.09
N PRO A 262 -5.05 23.14 -12.07
CA PRO A 262 -5.41 24.32 -11.24
C PRO A 262 -5.43 25.63 -12.02
N LEU A 263 -4.74 25.71 -13.16
CA LEU A 263 -4.69 26.90 -14.03
C LEU A 263 -5.68 26.85 -15.19
N ASP A 264 -6.31 25.71 -15.46
CA ASP A 264 -7.29 25.56 -16.56
C ASP A 264 -8.55 26.43 -16.38
N VAL A 265 -8.92 26.69 -15.13
CA VAL A 265 -10.05 27.58 -14.80
C VAL A 265 -9.67 29.07 -14.85
N CYS A 266 -8.40 29.39 -14.97
CA CYS A 266 -7.88 30.75 -15.01
C CYS A 266 -7.82 31.26 -16.44
N LYS A 267 -8.84 31.98 -16.90
CA LYS A 267 -8.93 32.50 -18.29
C LYS A 267 -7.76 33.37 -18.71
N ASP A 268 -7.06 33.96 -17.76
CA ASP A 268 -5.94 34.87 -17.98
C ASP A 268 -4.61 34.13 -18.24
N ILE A 269 -4.58 32.80 -18.05
CA ILE A 269 -3.40 31.99 -18.31
C ILE A 269 -3.64 31.04 -19.48
N LYS A 270 -2.76 31.14 -20.46
CA LYS A 270 -2.76 30.33 -21.70
C LYS A 270 -1.33 30.06 -22.17
N ALA A 271 -1.18 29.27 -23.19
CA ALA A 271 0.11 29.12 -23.87
C ALA A 271 0.70 30.49 -24.23
N GLY A 272 1.98 30.69 -23.90
CA GLY A 272 2.70 31.95 -24.03
C GLY A 272 2.65 32.88 -22.82
N SER A 273 1.74 32.68 -21.84
CA SER A 273 1.74 33.42 -20.58
C SER A 273 3.04 33.17 -19.80
N ILE A 274 3.50 34.19 -19.06
CA ILE A 274 4.71 34.09 -18.25
C ILE A 274 4.35 34.30 -16.78
N ILE A 275 4.60 33.31 -15.93
CA ILE A 275 4.47 33.40 -14.46
C ILE A 275 5.76 34.01 -13.93
N THR A 276 5.68 35.19 -13.34
CA THR A 276 6.86 35.98 -12.94
C THR A 276 7.21 35.87 -11.46
N ALA A 277 6.27 35.41 -10.64
CA ALA A 277 6.49 35.29 -9.20
C ALA A 277 5.60 34.20 -8.59
N ILE A 278 6.05 33.63 -7.47
CA ILE A 278 5.31 32.69 -6.63
C ILE A 278 5.32 33.25 -5.20
N ASP A 279 4.15 33.52 -4.61
CA ASP A 279 3.96 34.14 -3.29
C ASP A 279 4.79 35.42 -3.08
N GLY A 280 4.89 36.24 -4.11
CA GLY A 280 5.62 37.51 -4.10
C GLY A 280 7.14 37.35 -4.35
N VAL A 281 7.67 36.13 -4.41
CA VAL A 281 9.08 35.88 -4.76
C VAL A 281 9.23 35.83 -6.27
N LYS A 282 10.05 36.71 -6.83
CA LYS A 282 10.30 36.78 -8.28
C LYS A 282 11.09 35.57 -8.75
N ILE A 283 10.78 35.12 -9.96
CA ILE A 283 11.49 34.04 -10.64
C ILE A 283 12.48 34.65 -11.62
N GLU A 284 13.75 34.70 -11.24
CA GLU A 284 14.83 35.23 -12.09
C GLU A 284 15.21 34.21 -13.17
N ALA A 285 15.85 34.69 -14.24
CA ALA A 285 16.30 33.82 -15.32
C ALA A 285 17.33 32.79 -14.81
N GLY A 286 17.16 31.51 -15.19
CA GLY A 286 18.07 30.43 -14.81
C GLY A 286 17.92 29.92 -13.38
N ILE A 287 16.96 30.46 -12.62
CA ILE A 287 16.67 29.96 -11.24
C ILE A 287 15.78 28.71 -11.31
N ASP A 288 16.13 27.72 -10.52
CA ASP A 288 15.23 26.60 -10.21
C ASP A 288 14.07 27.06 -9.33
N TYR A 289 12.87 27.11 -9.88
CA TYR A 289 11.65 27.53 -9.19
C TYR A 289 10.94 26.41 -8.42
N TYR A 290 11.31 25.15 -8.63
CA TYR A 290 10.67 24.02 -7.95
C TYR A 290 10.72 24.10 -6.42
N PRO A 291 11.81 24.56 -5.78
CA PRO A 291 11.81 24.79 -4.32
C PRO A 291 10.73 25.74 -3.83
N MET A 292 10.31 26.72 -4.66
CA MET A 292 9.22 27.64 -4.31
C MET A 292 7.86 26.97 -4.22
N LEU A 293 7.71 25.77 -4.80
CA LEU A 293 6.49 24.97 -4.78
C LEU A 293 6.54 23.83 -3.75
N ALA A 294 7.64 23.66 -3.01
CA ALA A 294 7.77 22.60 -2.02
C ALA A 294 6.71 22.72 -0.91
N GLY A 295 5.99 21.63 -0.65
CA GLY A 295 4.94 21.54 0.36
C GLY A 295 3.69 22.39 0.08
N LYS A 296 3.47 22.86 -1.16
CA LYS A 296 2.33 23.74 -1.52
C LYS A 296 1.14 23.00 -2.13
N ALA A 297 1.20 21.69 -2.31
CA ALA A 297 0.07 20.93 -2.83
C ALA A 297 -1.20 21.15 -1.98
N GLY A 298 -2.30 21.57 -2.63
CA GLY A 298 -3.57 21.91 -2.00
C GLY A 298 -3.61 23.22 -1.23
N LYS A 299 -2.49 23.95 -1.09
CA LYS A 299 -2.45 25.24 -0.36
C LYS A 299 -2.65 26.41 -1.33
N ALA A 300 -3.32 27.47 -0.84
CA ALA A 300 -3.46 28.71 -1.60
C ALA A 300 -2.07 29.30 -1.87
N THR A 301 -1.76 29.52 -3.15
CA THR A 301 -0.48 30.03 -3.64
C THR A 301 -0.76 31.18 -4.61
N ARG A 302 -0.07 32.29 -4.45
CA ARG A 302 -0.22 33.47 -5.31
C ARG A 302 0.78 33.40 -6.44
N LEU A 303 0.31 33.69 -7.66
CA LEU A 303 1.14 33.73 -8.86
C LEU A 303 1.08 35.14 -9.48
N GLY A 304 2.25 35.74 -9.67
CA GLY A 304 2.39 36.96 -10.46
C GLY A 304 2.47 36.60 -11.94
N ILE A 305 1.71 37.31 -12.78
CA ILE A 305 1.67 37.08 -14.24
C ILE A 305 2.20 38.33 -14.95
N LYS A 306 3.03 38.13 -15.98
CA LYS A 306 3.57 39.24 -16.78
C LYS A 306 2.45 40.02 -17.47
N GLY A 307 2.41 41.33 -17.25
CA GLY A 307 1.38 42.21 -17.83
C GLY A 307 0.14 42.36 -16.97
N GLU A 308 -0.06 41.53 -15.94
CA GLU A 308 -1.19 41.65 -15.03
C GLU A 308 -0.82 42.42 -13.76
N LYS A 309 -1.75 43.29 -13.30
CA LYS A 309 -1.56 44.05 -12.07
C LYS A 309 -1.91 43.29 -10.80
N LYS A 310 -2.74 42.25 -10.91
CA LYS A 310 -3.20 41.45 -9.79
C LYS A 310 -2.60 40.06 -9.85
N GLU A 311 -2.14 39.57 -8.70
CA GLU A 311 -1.77 38.16 -8.56
C GLU A 311 -3.01 37.29 -8.63
N ILE A 312 -2.87 36.12 -9.21
CA ILE A 312 -3.91 35.08 -9.15
C ILE A 312 -3.62 34.13 -8.02
N VAL A 313 -4.67 33.58 -7.41
CA VAL A 313 -4.56 32.60 -6.33
C VAL A 313 -4.99 31.24 -6.87
N VAL A 314 -4.09 30.27 -6.76
CA VAL A 314 -4.32 28.89 -7.20
C VAL A 314 -4.01 27.91 -6.08
N ARG A 315 -4.43 26.66 -6.22
CA ARG A 315 -4.03 25.56 -5.36
C ARG A 315 -3.22 24.56 -6.18
N PRO A 316 -1.89 24.62 -6.13
CA PRO A 316 -1.04 23.63 -6.81
C PRO A 316 -1.44 22.21 -6.44
N ILE A 317 -1.22 21.27 -7.34
CA ILE A 317 -1.57 19.86 -7.20
C ILE A 317 -0.33 19.02 -6.85
N SER A 318 -0.55 17.80 -6.37
CA SER A 318 0.53 16.84 -6.17
C SER A 318 1.10 16.36 -7.52
N TRP A 319 2.30 15.77 -7.48
CA TRP A 319 2.91 15.15 -8.66
C TRP A 319 1.99 14.06 -9.25
N GLY A 320 1.48 13.14 -8.44
CA GLY A 320 0.58 12.09 -8.94
C GLY A 320 -0.68 12.63 -9.61
N LYS A 321 -1.20 13.79 -9.14
CA LYS A 321 -2.33 14.44 -9.84
C LYS A 321 -1.90 15.05 -11.18
N GLN A 322 -0.69 15.56 -11.28
CA GLN A 322 -0.14 16.03 -12.56
C GLN A 322 0.05 14.87 -13.55
N GLU A 323 0.55 13.72 -13.08
CA GLU A 323 0.69 12.51 -13.89
C GLU A 323 -0.66 12.06 -14.46
N GLU A 324 -1.73 12.06 -13.64
CA GLU A 324 -3.08 11.78 -14.10
C GLU A 324 -3.54 12.73 -15.22
N LEU A 325 -3.23 14.03 -15.11
CA LEU A 325 -3.56 15.01 -16.15
C LEU A 325 -2.75 14.78 -17.43
N LEU A 326 -1.48 14.44 -17.30
CA LEU A 326 -0.60 14.11 -18.44
C LEU A 326 -1.07 12.85 -19.15
N TYR A 327 -1.46 11.83 -18.39
CA TYR A 327 -2.05 10.61 -18.93
C TYR A 327 -3.34 10.91 -19.72
N LYS A 328 -4.28 11.64 -19.14
CA LYS A 328 -5.52 12.05 -19.81
C LYS A 328 -5.27 12.88 -21.08
N ARG A 329 -4.25 13.75 -21.03
CA ARG A 329 -3.79 14.51 -22.21
C ARG A 329 -3.28 13.59 -23.32
N TRP A 330 -2.47 12.58 -22.94
CA TRP A 330 -1.91 11.62 -23.88
C TRP A 330 -3.03 10.78 -24.55
N VAL A 331 -3.97 10.28 -23.78
CA VAL A 331 -5.14 9.52 -24.31
C VAL A 331 -5.94 10.38 -25.29
N ARG A 332 -6.31 11.61 -24.91
CA ARG A 332 -7.05 12.53 -25.78
C ARG A 332 -6.31 12.88 -27.06
N ARG A 333 -5.00 13.05 -26.97
CA ARG A 333 -4.17 13.31 -28.16
C ARG A 333 -4.16 12.14 -29.13
N ASN A 334 -4.04 10.91 -28.61
CA ASN A 334 -4.08 9.71 -29.43
C ASN A 334 -5.48 9.52 -30.06
N GLU A 335 -6.54 9.71 -29.27
CA GLU A 335 -7.92 9.69 -29.76
C GLU A 335 -8.13 10.68 -30.91
N HIS A 336 -7.73 11.91 -30.71
CA HIS A 336 -7.83 12.96 -31.76
C HIS A 336 -7.02 12.61 -33.00
N MET A 337 -5.82 12.06 -32.82
CA MET A 337 -4.96 11.63 -33.92
C MET A 337 -5.61 10.53 -34.76
N VAL A 338 -6.17 9.49 -34.10
CA VAL A 338 -6.86 8.38 -34.77
C VAL A 338 -8.12 8.88 -35.46
N ASP A 339 -8.88 9.75 -34.81
CA ASP A 339 -10.09 10.36 -35.39
C ASP A 339 -9.76 11.15 -36.66
N SER A 340 -8.73 12.00 -36.60
CA SER A 340 -8.28 12.82 -37.73
C SER A 340 -7.75 11.96 -38.89
N LEU A 341 -6.86 11.01 -38.62
CA LEU A 341 -6.25 10.16 -39.64
C LEU A 341 -7.24 9.21 -40.31
N SER A 342 -8.25 8.74 -39.57
CA SER A 342 -9.29 7.85 -40.10
C SER A 342 -10.49 8.57 -40.73
N GLY A 343 -10.53 9.90 -40.66
CA GLY A 343 -11.71 10.68 -41.06
C GLY A 343 -12.92 10.34 -40.20
N GLY A 344 -12.74 10.04 -38.94
CA GLY A 344 -13.80 9.71 -38.01
C GLY A 344 -14.29 8.26 -38.08
N ARG A 345 -13.64 7.38 -38.82
CA ARG A 345 -14.10 6.01 -39.07
C ARG A 345 -13.65 5.02 -38.01
N ILE A 346 -12.51 5.28 -37.31
CA ILE A 346 -11.94 4.39 -36.32
C ILE A 346 -12.07 5.01 -34.94
N ALA A 347 -12.55 4.23 -33.96
CA ALA A 347 -12.54 4.59 -32.56
C ALA A 347 -11.16 4.31 -31.94
N TYR A 348 -10.80 5.07 -30.88
CA TYR A 348 -9.63 4.79 -30.06
C TYR A 348 -10.07 4.69 -28.61
N VAL A 349 -9.69 3.62 -27.94
CA VAL A 349 -9.95 3.39 -26.52
C VAL A 349 -8.67 2.87 -25.86
N HIS A 350 -8.33 3.44 -24.74
CA HIS A 350 -7.16 3.01 -23.93
C HIS A 350 -7.63 2.35 -22.64
N ILE A 351 -6.97 1.26 -22.23
CA ILE A 351 -7.18 0.64 -20.94
C ILE A 351 -5.92 0.83 -20.06
N GLU A 352 -6.05 1.65 -19.02
CA GLU A 352 -4.94 2.11 -18.19
C GLU A 352 -4.35 0.99 -17.34
N ALA A 353 -5.22 0.21 -16.67
CA ALA A 353 -4.83 -0.89 -15.80
C ALA A 353 -5.85 -2.03 -15.87
N MET A 354 -5.49 -3.20 -15.40
CA MET A 354 -6.40 -4.35 -15.31
C MET A 354 -7.09 -4.39 -13.95
N ASP A 355 -7.75 -3.28 -13.58
CA ASP A 355 -8.59 -3.16 -12.39
C ASP A 355 -10.04 -2.79 -12.76
N ALA A 356 -10.95 -2.91 -11.80
CA ALA A 356 -12.38 -2.69 -12.03
C ALA A 356 -12.70 -1.25 -12.48
N ALA A 357 -11.97 -0.25 -12.01
CA ALA A 357 -12.19 1.15 -12.38
C ALA A 357 -11.79 1.42 -13.83
N SER A 358 -10.60 0.95 -14.23
CA SER A 358 -10.09 1.07 -15.60
C SER A 358 -10.93 0.27 -16.59
N PHE A 359 -11.40 -0.92 -16.21
CA PHE A 359 -12.30 -1.72 -17.03
C PHE A 359 -13.65 -1.03 -17.23
N HIS A 360 -14.24 -0.46 -16.17
CA HIS A 360 -15.49 0.27 -16.27
C HIS A 360 -15.39 1.48 -17.22
N GLU A 361 -14.31 2.25 -17.11
CA GLU A 361 -14.09 3.41 -17.99
C GLU A 361 -13.80 2.97 -19.44
N PHE A 362 -13.02 1.91 -19.64
CA PHE A 362 -12.80 1.29 -20.95
C PHE A 362 -14.12 0.89 -21.61
N TYR A 363 -14.96 0.14 -20.88
CA TYR A 363 -16.23 -0.37 -21.40
C TYR A 363 -17.22 0.76 -21.71
N LYS A 364 -17.31 1.76 -20.85
CA LYS A 364 -18.11 2.97 -21.07
C LYS A 364 -17.66 3.73 -22.31
N ASN A 365 -16.36 3.88 -22.52
CA ASN A 365 -15.83 4.57 -23.69
C ASN A 365 -16.06 3.75 -24.96
N LEU A 366 -15.84 2.44 -24.93
CA LEU A 366 -16.06 1.53 -26.06
C LEU A 366 -17.51 1.56 -26.53
N LEU A 367 -18.47 1.53 -25.59
CA LEU A 367 -19.90 1.53 -25.90
C LEU A 367 -20.54 2.92 -26.01
N SER A 368 -19.76 4.00 -25.93
CA SER A 368 -20.27 5.35 -26.09
C SER A 368 -20.94 5.54 -27.46
N GLU A 369 -21.91 6.44 -27.55
CA GLU A 369 -22.59 6.74 -28.83
C GLU A 369 -21.62 7.12 -29.95
N LYS A 370 -20.55 7.85 -29.59
CA LYS A 370 -19.49 8.24 -30.51
C LYS A 370 -18.77 7.04 -31.10
N ASN A 371 -18.41 6.04 -30.26
CA ASN A 371 -17.52 4.96 -30.64
C ASN A 371 -18.26 3.76 -31.27
N ARG A 372 -19.44 3.41 -30.76
CA ARG A 372 -20.23 2.26 -31.26
C ARG A 372 -20.68 2.38 -32.73
N MET A 373 -20.64 3.59 -33.27
CA MET A 373 -21.03 3.85 -34.69
C MET A 373 -19.84 3.90 -35.64
N ARG A 374 -18.61 3.58 -35.15
CA ARG A 374 -17.41 3.54 -35.96
C ARG A 374 -17.23 2.20 -36.66
N ASP A 375 -16.48 2.19 -37.76
CA ASP A 375 -16.23 0.98 -38.56
C ASP A 375 -15.31 -0.01 -37.84
N ALA A 376 -14.41 0.51 -37.00
CA ALA A 376 -13.42 -0.28 -36.25
C ALA A 376 -13.00 0.43 -34.95
N VAL A 377 -12.32 -0.29 -34.08
CA VAL A 377 -11.75 0.22 -32.83
C VAL A 377 -10.28 -0.16 -32.69
N ILE A 378 -9.47 0.79 -32.24
CA ILE A 378 -8.10 0.54 -31.74
C ILE A 378 -8.21 0.49 -30.22
N VAL A 379 -7.94 -0.68 -29.65
CA VAL A 379 -7.75 -0.87 -28.21
C VAL A 379 -6.26 -0.74 -27.90
N ASP A 380 -5.90 0.33 -27.21
CA ASP A 380 -4.51 0.60 -26.84
C ASP A 380 -4.26 0.11 -25.41
N THR A 381 -3.30 -0.79 -25.25
CA THR A 381 -2.88 -1.37 -23.97
C THR A 381 -1.48 -0.92 -23.56
N ARG A 382 -0.88 0.04 -24.24
CA ARG A 382 0.44 0.56 -23.87
C ARG A 382 0.42 1.12 -22.45
N HIS A 383 1.50 0.88 -21.72
CA HIS A 383 1.67 1.27 -20.32
C HIS A 383 0.74 0.54 -19.32
N ASN A 384 -0.06 -0.43 -19.78
CA ASN A 384 -0.82 -1.31 -18.90
C ASN A 384 0.10 -2.43 -18.39
N GLY A 385 0.21 -2.58 -17.07
CA GLY A 385 1.08 -3.57 -16.43
C GLY A 385 0.54 -5.00 -16.40
N GLY A 386 -0.63 -5.26 -17.02
CA GLY A 386 -1.31 -6.55 -16.96
C GLY A 386 -2.14 -6.72 -15.69
N GLY A 387 -2.80 -7.87 -15.56
CA GLY A 387 -3.62 -8.21 -14.40
C GLY A 387 -4.73 -9.22 -14.69
N TRP A 388 -5.75 -9.26 -13.83
CA TRP A 388 -6.75 -10.32 -13.77
C TRP A 388 -7.90 -10.20 -14.79
N LEU A 389 -8.11 -9.00 -15.35
CA LEU A 389 -9.28 -8.71 -16.21
C LEU A 389 -9.08 -9.06 -17.68
N HIS A 390 -8.03 -9.79 -18.04
CA HIS A 390 -7.74 -10.11 -19.44
C HIS A 390 -8.88 -10.87 -20.13
N ASN A 391 -9.55 -11.79 -19.43
CA ASN A 391 -10.69 -12.50 -19.98
C ASN A 391 -11.90 -11.58 -20.18
N ASP A 392 -12.19 -10.72 -19.19
CA ASP A 392 -13.33 -9.79 -19.26
C ASP A 392 -13.17 -8.76 -20.40
N VAL A 393 -11.94 -8.38 -20.71
CA VAL A 393 -11.63 -7.46 -21.82
C VAL A 393 -11.79 -8.15 -23.19
N CYS A 394 -11.62 -9.48 -23.27
CA CYS A 394 -11.70 -10.25 -24.51
C CYS A 394 -13.11 -10.78 -24.84
N ILE A 395 -14.07 -10.71 -23.91
CA ILE A 395 -15.44 -11.13 -24.10
C ILE A 395 -16.30 -9.97 -24.63
#